data_916cf24b04aebd6e259e5b70c814b5c2
#
_entry.id   916cf24b04aebd6e259e5b70c814b5c2
#
_cell.length_a   1.000
_cell.length_b   1.000
_cell.length_c   1.000
_cell.angle_alpha   90.00
_cell.angle_beta   90.00
_cell.angle_gamma   90.00
#
_symmetry.space_group_name_H-M   'P 1'
#
loop_
_entity.id
_entity.type
_entity.pdbx_description
1 polymer ?
#
loop_
_entity_poly.entity_id
_entity_poly.type
_entity_poly.pdbx_seq_one_letter_code
_entity_poly.pdbx_strand_id
1 'polypeptide(L)'
;MTPTSGPTAGGTTVTLTGTGLATASAVRFGATPAASFTVVSDTHITAVAPAGTGTVPVTVTTSGGTSNGISYTYSAAPILSGVSPTQGPTSGGNTVTLTGANLTGATAVTFGATPATSFTVVSPTQITAVVPAATAGPIGVTVTTPGGTSTLPSAYFYVSTPVLTGVAPPSGPLSGGNTVTLTGVHLIEATAVRFGTTAASAFTVVSDTQITAVVPAGAAGLTDVTVSTAGGTSNAASYTYLPAPVVTTLIPSQGPASGGITFTLTGTNLAQATTVLVGGAPAGFTVVSDSHIVVDTLPGAAGPVTVTVTTPGGTSAPKTYTRVGSPGI
;
A
#
# COMPACT_ATOMS: atom_id res chain seq x y z
N MET A 1 3.51 -25.70 -41.01
CA MET A 1 2.15 -25.27 -40.59
C MET A 1 2.22 -24.26 -39.45
N THR A 2 1.43 -23.20 -39.53
CA THR A 2 1.36 -22.15 -38.47
C THR A 2 -0.07 -21.57 -38.43
N PRO A 3 -0.69 -21.42 -37.26
CA PRO A 3 -0.25 -21.96 -35.96
C PRO A 3 -0.34 -23.49 -35.86
N THR A 4 0.30 -24.10 -34.86
CA THR A 4 0.29 -25.55 -34.62
C THR A 4 -0.71 -25.98 -33.56
N SER A 5 -1.49 -25.02 -33.03
CA SER A 5 -2.51 -25.25 -32.01
C SER A 5 -3.67 -24.27 -32.12
N GLY A 6 -4.81 -24.62 -31.56
CA GLY A 6 -5.99 -23.77 -31.48
C GLY A 6 -7.06 -24.36 -30.56
N PRO A 7 -8.21 -23.65 -30.42
CA PRO A 7 -9.27 -24.06 -29.51
C PRO A 7 -9.93 -25.38 -29.93
N THR A 8 -10.44 -26.11 -28.94
CA THR A 8 -11.23 -27.35 -29.16
C THR A 8 -12.50 -27.08 -30.00
N ALA A 9 -13.01 -25.86 -30.00
CA ALA A 9 -14.15 -25.45 -30.84
C ALA A 9 -13.80 -25.34 -32.33
N GLY A 10 -12.51 -25.40 -32.69
CA GLY A 10 -12.04 -25.17 -34.08
C GLY A 10 -12.03 -23.69 -34.45
N GLY A 11 -12.12 -23.42 -35.74
CA GLY A 11 -12.18 -22.04 -36.27
C GLY A 11 -10.80 -21.39 -36.53
N THR A 12 -9.70 -21.99 -36.05
CA THR A 12 -8.35 -21.46 -36.32
C THR A 12 -7.99 -21.65 -37.78
N THR A 13 -7.61 -20.55 -38.47
CA THR A 13 -7.02 -20.61 -39.77
C THR A 13 -5.53 -20.98 -39.66
N VAL A 14 -5.13 -22.08 -40.25
CA VAL A 14 -3.74 -22.53 -40.34
C VAL A 14 -3.20 -22.34 -41.74
N THR A 15 -1.95 -21.94 -41.87
CA THR A 15 -1.21 -21.94 -43.12
C THR A 15 -0.36 -23.21 -43.21
N LEU A 16 -0.63 -24.05 -44.19
CA LEU A 16 0.15 -25.26 -44.48
C LEU A 16 1.17 -24.90 -45.58
N THR A 17 2.43 -25.21 -45.34
CA THR A 17 3.53 -25.03 -46.30
C THR A 17 4.09 -26.38 -46.74
N GLY A 18 4.33 -26.56 -47.99
CA GLY A 18 4.81 -27.81 -48.55
C GLY A 18 5.16 -27.67 -50.05
N THR A 19 5.14 -28.74 -50.78
CA THR A 19 5.32 -28.80 -52.23
C THR A 19 4.26 -29.69 -52.90
N GLY A 20 3.91 -29.40 -54.15
CA GLY A 20 2.91 -30.20 -54.88
C GLY A 20 1.49 -30.02 -54.36
N LEU A 21 1.16 -28.85 -53.76
CA LEU A 21 -0.13 -28.58 -53.13
C LEU A 21 -1.20 -28.06 -54.11
N ALA A 22 -0.84 -27.74 -55.36
CA ALA A 22 -1.74 -27.11 -56.32
C ALA A 22 -3.00 -27.92 -56.63
N THR A 23 -2.92 -29.27 -56.55
CA THR A 23 -4.03 -30.18 -56.84
C THR A 23 -4.70 -30.74 -55.57
N ALA A 24 -4.57 -30.05 -54.44
CA ALA A 24 -5.17 -30.50 -53.18
C ALA A 24 -6.70 -30.61 -53.29
N SER A 25 -7.19 -31.79 -52.97
CA SER A 25 -8.62 -32.14 -52.99
C SER A 25 -9.22 -32.29 -51.61
N ALA A 26 -8.37 -32.49 -50.57
CA ALA A 26 -8.81 -32.55 -49.17
C ALA A 26 -7.71 -32.12 -48.20
N VAL A 27 -8.11 -31.48 -47.09
CA VAL A 27 -7.30 -31.24 -45.91
C VAL A 27 -8.04 -31.88 -44.72
N ARG A 28 -7.32 -32.66 -43.94
CA ARG A 28 -7.89 -33.34 -42.77
C ARG A 28 -7.09 -33.06 -41.50
N PHE A 29 -7.80 -32.95 -40.37
CA PHE A 29 -7.28 -32.90 -39.02
C PHE A 29 -7.62 -34.23 -38.32
N GLY A 30 -6.68 -35.16 -38.32
CA GLY A 30 -6.95 -36.57 -38.00
C GLY A 30 -7.96 -37.18 -38.99
N ALA A 31 -9.05 -37.72 -38.49
CA ALA A 31 -10.12 -38.28 -39.29
C ALA A 31 -11.11 -37.21 -39.80
N THR A 32 -11.11 -35.99 -39.23
CA THR A 32 -12.10 -34.94 -39.51
C THR A 32 -11.64 -34.04 -40.66
N PRO A 33 -12.47 -33.75 -41.71
CA PRO A 33 -12.15 -32.80 -42.70
C PRO A 33 -12.00 -31.39 -42.14
N ALA A 34 -11.10 -30.56 -42.71
CA ALA A 34 -11.07 -29.14 -42.43
C ALA A 34 -12.46 -28.51 -42.67
N ALA A 35 -12.83 -27.51 -41.86
CA ALA A 35 -14.10 -26.81 -42.02
C ALA A 35 -14.16 -26.09 -43.39
N SER A 36 -13.02 -25.60 -43.84
CA SER A 36 -12.78 -25.10 -45.22
C SER A 36 -11.29 -25.07 -45.50
N PHE A 37 -10.90 -25.04 -46.77
CA PHE A 37 -9.53 -24.76 -47.15
C PHE A 37 -9.48 -24.06 -48.54
N THR A 38 -8.38 -23.35 -48.77
CA THR A 38 -8.10 -22.67 -50.03
C THR A 38 -6.67 -22.95 -50.46
N VAL A 39 -6.48 -23.42 -51.66
CA VAL A 39 -5.16 -23.57 -52.28
C VAL A 39 -4.70 -22.18 -52.73
N VAL A 40 -3.67 -21.64 -52.08
CA VAL A 40 -3.10 -20.35 -52.41
C VAL A 40 -2.04 -20.46 -53.48
N SER A 41 -1.23 -21.52 -53.44
CA SER A 41 -0.20 -21.82 -54.44
C SER A 41 0.22 -23.28 -54.37
N ASP A 42 1.16 -23.71 -55.24
CA ASP A 42 1.76 -25.06 -55.17
C ASP A 42 2.48 -25.33 -53.82
N THR A 43 2.80 -24.28 -53.07
CA THR A 43 3.53 -24.39 -51.81
C THR A 43 2.74 -23.95 -50.57
N HIS A 44 1.52 -23.40 -50.76
CA HIS A 44 0.73 -22.86 -49.62
C HIS A 44 -0.76 -23.19 -49.76
N ILE A 45 -1.31 -23.67 -48.63
CA ILE A 45 -2.76 -23.84 -48.40
C ILE A 45 -3.13 -23.13 -47.13
N THR A 46 -4.24 -22.40 -47.08
CA THR A 46 -4.90 -21.99 -45.85
C THR A 46 -6.04 -22.96 -45.57
N ALA A 47 -6.18 -23.41 -44.32
CA ALA A 47 -7.25 -24.28 -43.90
C ALA A 47 -7.81 -23.89 -42.54
N VAL A 48 -9.12 -24.02 -42.35
CA VAL A 48 -9.80 -23.74 -41.09
C VAL A 48 -9.95 -25.04 -40.33
N ALA A 49 -9.38 -25.11 -39.10
CA ALA A 49 -9.48 -26.27 -38.27
C ALA A 49 -10.94 -26.56 -37.88
N PRO A 50 -11.42 -27.79 -38.00
CA PRO A 50 -12.73 -28.19 -37.46
C PRO A 50 -12.67 -28.26 -35.92
N ALA A 51 -13.81 -28.44 -35.23
CA ALA A 51 -13.83 -28.79 -33.81
C ALA A 51 -13.13 -30.14 -33.60
N GLY A 52 -12.39 -30.24 -32.49
CA GLY A 52 -11.63 -31.46 -32.19
C GLY A 52 -11.00 -31.45 -30.78
N THR A 53 -10.31 -32.54 -30.45
CA THR A 53 -9.63 -32.73 -29.16
C THR A 53 -8.29 -33.40 -29.31
N GLY A 54 -7.39 -33.19 -28.36
CA GLY A 54 -6.07 -33.82 -28.35
C GLY A 54 -5.14 -33.32 -29.44
N THR A 55 -4.11 -34.10 -29.74
CA THR A 55 -3.17 -33.82 -30.83
C THR A 55 -3.44 -34.76 -32.00
N VAL A 56 -3.64 -34.20 -33.17
CA VAL A 56 -3.97 -34.92 -34.38
C VAL A 56 -3.02 -34.57 -35.53
N PRO A 57 -2.74 -35.51 -36.47
CA PRO A 57 -2.00 -35.22 -37.68
C PRO A 57 -2.86 -34.40 -38.65
N VAL A 58 -2.31 -33.33 -39.22
CA VAL A 58 -2.91 -32.63 -40.34
C VAL A 58 -2.29 -33.13 -41.63
N THR A 59 -3.14 -33.56 -42.58
CA THR A 59 -2.73 -34.13 -43.86
C THR A 59 -3.41 -33.43 -45.02
N VAL A 60 -2.74 -33.37 -46.18
CA VAL A 60 -3.27 -32.88 -47.46
C VAL A 60 -3.32 -34.05 -48.44
N THR A 61 -4.43 -34.23 -49.14
CA THR A 61 -4.58 -35.20 -50.21
C THR A 61 -4.59 -34.47 -51.54
N THR A 62 -3.76 -34.91 -52.45
CA THR A 62 -3.65 -34.42 -53.82
C THR A 62 -3.82 -35.58 -54.81
N SER A 63 -3.79 -35.33 -56.13
CA SER A 63 -3.76 -36.42 -57.12
C SER A 63 -2.52 -37.33 -57.01
N GLY A 64 -1.44 -36.83 -56.39
CA GLY A 64 -0.21 -37.58 -56.13
C GLY A 64 -0.24 -38.44 -54.87
N GLY A 65 -1.31 -38.37 -54.08
CA GLY A 65 -1.46 -39.12 -52.82
C GLY A 65 -1.66 -38.21 -51.59
N THR A 66 -1.54 -38.79 -50.41
CA THR A 66 -1.70 -38.07 -49.12
C THR A 66 -0.33 -37.75 -48.53
N SER A 67 -0.16 -36.51 -48.03
CA SER A 67 1.06 -36.02 -47.42
C SER A 67 1.38 -36.76 -46.09
N ASN A 68 2.60 -36.58 -45.58
CA ASN A 68 2.91 -36.82 -44.18
C ASN A 68 2.04 -35.93 -43.27
N GLY A 69 1.81 -36.40 -42.05
CA GLY A 69 1.05 -35.65 -41.05
C GLY A 69 1.94 -34.68 -40.29
N ILE A 70 1.44 -33.46 -40.06
CA ILE A 70 2.03 -32.46 -39.19
C ILE A 70 1.11 -32.31 -37.97
N SER A 71 1.66 -32.40 -36.73
CA SER A 71 0.86 -32.35 -35.51
C SER A 71 0.19 -31.01 -35.29
N TYR A 72 -1.12 -31.04 -35.01
CA TYR A 72 -1.94 -29.92 -34.55
C TYR A 72 -2.56 -30.27 -33.20
N THR A 73 -2.46 -29.37 -32.24
CA THR A 73 -2.96 -29.58 -30.86
C THR A 73 -4.20 -28.75 -30.60
N TYR A 74 -5.29 -29.41 -30.24
CA TYR A 74 -6.50 -28.77 -29.74
C TYR A 74 -6.34 -28.49 -28.26
N SER A 75 -6.44 -27.22 -27.87
CA SER A 75 -6.32 -26.74 -26.48
C SER A 75 -7.68 -26.35 -25.93
N ALA A 76 -7.99 -26.79 -24.73
CA ALA A 76 -9.19 -26.33 -24.03
C ALA A 76 -9.06 -24.85 -23.68
N ALA A 77 -10.19 -24.14 -23.68
CA ALA A 77 -10.22 -22.73 -23.28
C ALA A 77 -9.72 -22.57 -21.82
N PRO A 78 -8.98 -21.49 -21.52
CA PRO A 78 -8.61 -21.19 -20.16
C PRO A 78 -9.86 -20.82 -19.34
N ILE A 79 -9.79 -21.01 -18.03
CA ILE A 79 -10.81 -20.58 -17.07
C ILE A 79 -10.05 -19.88 -15.95
N LEU A 80 -10.26 -18.56 -15.79
CA LEU A 80 -9.83 -17.85 -14.59
C LEU A 80 -10.88 -17.99 -13.49
N SER A 81 -10.43 -18.23 -12.26
CA SER A 81 -11.27 -18.37 -11.07
C SER A 81 -10.93 -17.35 -9.98
N GLY A 82 -9.73 -16.76 -10.01
CA GLY A 82 -9.33 -15.80 -8.97
C GLY A 82 -8.06 -15.03 -9.31
N VAL A 83 -7.90 -13.92 -8.58
CA VAL A 83 -6.74 -13.04 -8.58
C VAL A 83 -6.40 -12.73 -7.11
N SER A 84 -5.13 -12.80 -6.73
CA SER A 84 -4.68 -12.46 -5.37
C SER A 84 -3.28 -11.85 -5.38
N PRO A 85 -3.07 -10.70 -4.69
CA PRO A 85 -4.07 -9.84 -4.06
C PRO A 85 -5.05 -9.24 -5.08
N THR A 86 -6.25 -8.83 -4.60
CA THR A 86 -7.31 -8.25 -5.44
C THR A 86 -7.18 -6.75 -5.65
N GLN A 87 -6.19 -6.12 -5.03
CA GLN A 87 -5.97 -4.68 -5.13
C GLN A 87 -4.49 -4.32 -5.03
N GLY A 88 -4.13 -3.14 -5.51
CA GLY A 88 -2.78 -2.61 -5.44
C GLY A 88 -2.68 -1.19 -6.00
N PRO A 89 -1.47 -0.61 -6.00
CA PRO A 89 -1.26 0.80 -6.33
C PRO A 89 -1.54 1.11 -7.80
N THR A 90 -1.98 2.35 -8.06
CA THR A 90 -2.13 2.88 -9.43
C THR A 90 -0.82 2.90 -10.21
N SER A 91 0.32 2.94 -9.54
CA SER A 91 1.64 2.81 -10.17
C SER A 91 1.92 1.40 -10.71
N GLY A 92 1.13 0.39 -10.35
CA GLY A 92 1.41 -1.00 -10.66
C GLY A 92 2.68 -1.51 -9.96
N GLY A 93 3.34 -2.49 -10.59
CA GLY A 93 4.60 -3.07 -10.12
C GLY A 93 4.46 -4.19 -9.08
N ASN A 94 3.30 -4.33 -8.45
CA ASN A 94 3.03 -5.45 -7.55
C ASN A 94 2.76 -6.73 -8.34
N THR A 95 3.08 -7.88 -7.75
CA THR A 95 2.82 -9.20 -8.33
C THR A 95 1.50 -9.74 -7.82
N VAL A 96 0.70 -10.28 -8.74
CA VAL A 96 -0.53 -11.03 -8.43
C VAL A 96 -0.39 -12.46 -8.89
N THR A 97 -1.11 -13.35 -8.21
CA THR A 97 -1.30 -14.74 -8.59
C THR A 97 -2.69 -14.89 -9.21
N LEU A 98 -2.74 -15.36 -10.44
CA LEU A 98 -3.96 -15.74 -11.14
C LEU A 98 -4.17 -17.23 -10.97
N THR A 99 -5.36 -17.63 -10.54
CA THR A 99 -5.74 -19.05 -10.38
C THR A 99 -6.82 -19.42 -11.39
N GLY A 100 -6.80 -20.67 -11.83
CA GLY A 100 -7.74 -21.12 -12.85
C GLY A 100 -7.50 -22.54 -13.32
N ALA A 101 -7.88 -22.80 -14.58
CA ALA A 101 -7.64 -24.06 -15.28
C ALA A 101 -7.22 -23.81 -16.73
N ASN A 102 -6.50 -24.76 -17.33
CA ASN A 102 -6.02 -24.72 -18.72
C ASN A 102 -5.15 -23.49 -19.02
N LEU A 103 -4.35 -23.04 -18.04
CA LEU A 103 -3.50 -21.85 -18.17
C LEU A 103 -2.17 -22.12 -18.86
N THR A 104 -1.86 -23.38 -19.15
CA THR A 104 -0.64 -23.78 -19.88
C THR A 104 -0.60 -23.14 -21.27
N GLY A 105 0.56 -22.61 -21.63
CA GLY A 105 0.75 -21.98 -22.94
C GLY A 105 0.09 -20.60 -23.03
N ALA A 106 -0.20 -19.93 -21.92
CA ALA A 106 -0.67 -18.55 -21.92
C ALA A 106 0.29 -17.65 -22.71
N THR A 107 -0.26 -16.91 -23.67
CA THR A 107 0.46 -16.00 -24.57
C THR A 107 0.29 -14.54 -24.18
N ALA A 108 -0.75 -14.21 -23.40
CA ALA A 108 -0.98 -12.87 -22.90
C ALA A 108 -1.76 -12.89 -21.57
N VAL A 109 -1.44 -11.91 -20.72
CA VAL A 109 -2.22 -11.52 -19.56
C VAL A 109 -2.45 -10.02 -19.66
N THR A 110 -3.70 -9.57 -19.53
CA THR A 110 -4.03 -8.14 -19.57
C THR A 110 -4.86 -7.72 -18.38
N PHE A 111 -4.68 -6.46 -17.97
CA PHE A 111 -5.49 -5.74 -17.00
C PHE A 111 -6.29 -4.70 -17.76
N GLY A 112 -7.58 -4.99 -18.04
CA GLY A 112 -8.34 -4.27 -19.05
C GLY A 112 -7.69 -4.39 -20.42
N ALA A 113 -7.40 -3.25 -21.07
CA ALA A 113 -6.70 -3.21 -22.35
C ALA A 113 -5.15 -3.23 -22.21
N THR A 114 -4.61 -3.05 -20.98
CA THR A 114 -3.17 -2.91 -20.77
C THR A 114 -2.53 -4.27 -20.49
N PRO A 115 -1.48 -4.67 -21.24
CA PRO A 115 -0.75 -5.90 -20.95
C PRO A 115 -0.08 -5.86 -19.58
N ALA A 116 -0.03 -7.01 -18.89
CA ALA A 116 0.82 -7.19 -17.75
C ALA A 116 2.27 -6.82 -18.09
N THR A 117 2.99 -6.18 -17.16
CA THR A 117 4.41 -5.82 -17.38
C THR A 117 5.26 -7.05 -17.65
N SER A 118 4.94 -8.14 -16.97
CA SER A 118 5.48 -9.48 -17.24
C SER A 118 4.55 -10.53 -16.61
N PHE A 119 4.65 -11.77 -17.06
CA PHE A 119 3.96 -12.89 -16.40
C PHE A 119 4.75 -14.19 -16.57
N THR A 120 4.50 -15.14 -15.69
CA THR A 120 5.08 -16.48 -15.73
C THR A 120 4.00 -17.52 -15.48
N VAL A 121 3.89 -18.50 -16.36
CA VAL A 121 3.02 -19.67 -16.16
C VAL A 121 3.72 -20.62 -15.22
N VAL A 122 3.19 -20.72 -13.98
CA VAL A 122 3.75 -21.58 -12.93
C VAL A 122 3.27 -23.02 -13.07
N SER A 123 1.99 -23.18 -13.44
CA SER A 123 1.36 -24.49 -13.60
C SER A 123 0.13 -24.39 -14.50
N PRO A 124 -0.52 -25.51 -14.86
CA PRO A 124 -1.80 -25.48 -15.57
C PRO A 124 -2.91 -24.73 -14.87
N THR A 125 -2.76 -24.44 -13.57
CA THR A 125 -3.76 -23.78 -12.73
C THR A 125 -3.30 -22.46 -12.15
N GLN A 126 -2.07 -22.01 -12.45
CA GLN A 126 -1.50 -20.81 -11.82
C GLN A 126 -0.59 -20.02 -12.78
N ILE A 127 -0.80 -18.70 -12.79
CA ILE A 127 0.09 -17.71 -13.42
C ILE A 127 0.44 -16.65 -12.37
N THR A 128 1.70 -16.23 -12.32
CA THR A 128 2.09 -14.98 -11.64
C THR A 128 2.22 -13.86 -12.68
N ALA A 129 1.72 -12.67 -12.36
CA ALA A 129 1.78 -11.52 -13.28
C ALA A 129 2.14 -10.25 -12.52
N VAL A 130 2.97 -9.40 -13.13
CA VAL A 130 3.28 -8.06 -12.63
C VAL A 130 2.26 -7.09 -13.20
N VAL A 131 1.55 -6.42 -12.30
CA VAL A 131 0.46 -5.50 -12.63
C VAL A 131 1.00 -4.25 -13.31
N PRO A 132 0.46 -3.80 -14.46
CA PRO A 132 0.86 -2.54 -15.08
C PRO A 132 0.31 -1.34 -14.32
N ALA A 133 0.83 -0.13 -14.57
CA ALA A 133 0.23 1.10 -14.06
C ALA A 133 -1.12 1.38 -14.73
N ALA A 134 -2.09 1.89 -13.96
CA ALA A 134 -3.39 2.31 -14.46
C ALA A 134 -4.06 3.35 -13.54
N THR A 135 -5.19 3.90 -13.98
CA THR A 135 -6.02 4.79 -13.16
C THR A 135 -6.75 4.01 -12.06
N ALA A 136 -7.07 4.69 -10.96
CA ALA A 136 -7.81 4.08 -9.85
C ALA A 136 -9.19 3.56 -10.29
N GLY A 137 -9.58 2.43 -9.74
CA GLY A 137 -10.86 1.79 -9.99
C GLY A 137 -10.76 0.30 -10.30
N PRO A 138 -11.92 -0.36 -10.46
CA PRO A 138 -11.99 -1.79 -10.78
C PRO A 138 -11.61 -2.05 -12.24
N ILE A 139 -10.90 -3.17 -12.46
CA ILE A 139 -10.52 -3.61 -13.80
C ILE A 139 -10.68 -5.12 -13.95
N GLY A 140 -11.03 -5.55 -15.17
CA GLY A 140 -11.05 -6.97 -15.50
C GLY A 140 -9.64 -7.50 -15.81
N VAL A 141 -9.41 -8.77 -15.50
CA VAL A 141 -8.16 -9.48 -15.82
C VAL A 141 -8.46 -10.56 -16.84
N THR A 142 -7.70 -10.58 -17.94
CA THR A 142 -7.87 -11.53 -19.03
C THR A 142 -6.60 -12.34 -19.25
N VAL A 143 -6.75 -13.64 -19.46
CA VAL A 143 -5.69 -14.54 -19.91
C VAL A 143 -6.04 -15.08 -21.30
N THR A 144 -5.06 -15.06 -22.18
CA THR A 144 -5.15 -15.63 -23.54
C THR A 144 -4.23 -16.85 -23.63
N THR A 145 -4.75 -17.97 -24.15
CA THR A 145 -4.02 -19.18 -24.48
C THR A 145 -4.34 -19.63 -25.92
N PRO A 146 -3.66 -20.61 -26.48
CA PRO A 146 -4.07 -21.18 -27.76
C PRO A 146 -5.51 -21.74 -27.75
N GLY A 147 -6.06 -22.07 -26.59
CA GLY A 147 -7.44 -22.55 -26.41
C GLY A 147 -8.49 -21.44 -26.41
N GLY A 148 -8.09 -20.18 -26.36
CA GLY A 148 -9.00 -19.03 -26.30
C GLY A 148 -8.67 -18.06 -25.20
N THR A 149 -9.66 -17.27 -24.77
CA THR A 149 -9.52 -16.25 -23.71
C THR A 149 -10.47 -16.52 -22.56
N SER A 150 -10.05 -16.09 -21.34
CA SER A 150 -10.90 -16.04 -20.16
C SER A 150 -10.73 -14.70 -19.47
N THR A 151 -11.84 -14.05 -19.12
CA THR A 151 -11.85 -12.76 -18.42
C THR A 151 -12.61 -12.87 -17.11
N LEU A 152 -11.99 -12.40 -16.04
CA LEU A 152 -12.62 -12.14 -14.75
C LEU A 152 -12.94 -10.63 -14.68
N PRO A 153 -14.22 -10.24 -14.76
CA PRO A 153 -14.60 -8.82 -14.72
C PRO A 153 -14.37 -8.27 -13.32
N SER A 154 -13.90 -7.02 -13.22
CA SER A 154 -13.68 -6.30 -11.96
C SER A 154 -12.86 -7.07 -10.91
N ALA A 155 -11.94 -7.92 -11.37
CA ALA A 155 -11.20 -8.85 -10.50
C ALA A 155 -10.04 -8.20 -9.75
N TYR A 156 -9.60 -7.03 -10.20
CA TYR A 156 -8.52 -6.27 -9.58
C TYR A 156 -8.93 -4.81 -9.43
N PHE A 157 -8.56 -4.19 -8.30
CA PHE A 157 -8.88 -2.81 -8.00
C PHE A 157 -7.60 -1.97 -7.84
N TYR A 158 -7.45 -0.94 -8.66
CA TYR A 158 -6.37 0.03 -8.51
C TYR A 158 -6.71 1.06 -7.45
N VAL A 159 -5.87 1.17 -6.41
CA VAL A 159 -6.03 2.08 -5.28
C VAL A 159 -5.07 3.25 -5.42
N SER A 160 -5.56 4.47 -5.23
CA SER A 160 -4.73 5.66 -5.21
C SER A 160 -3.77 5.65 -4.02
N THR A 161 -2.57 6.17 -4.22
CA THR A 161 -1.61 6.34 -3.13
C THR A 161 -2.15 7.33 -2.09
N PRO A 162 -2.06 7.03 -0.78
CA PRO A 162 -2.45 7.97 0.26
C PRO A 162 -1.55 9.21 0.25
N VAL A 163 -2.10 10.36 0.65
CA VAL A 163 -1.36 11.61 0.79
C VAL A 163 -1.66 12.21 2.15
N LEU A 164 -0.64 12.45 2.96
CA LEU A 164 -0.75 13.19 4.21
C LEU A 164 -0.59 14.68 3.98
N THR A 165 -1.45 15.48 4.62
CA THR A 165 -1.41 16.95 4.60
C THR A 165 -1.04 17.53 5.95
N GLY A 166 -1.18 16.76 7.05
CA GLY A 166 -0.84 17.25 8.38
C GLY A 166 -0.86 16.21 9.49
N VAL A 167 -0.21 16.57 10.60
CA VAL A 167 -0.18 15.87 11.88
C VAL A 167 -0.49 16.86 12.99
N ALA A 168 -1.48 16.58 13.83
CA ALA A 168 -1.87 17.48 14.93
C ALA A 168 -2.16 16.68 16.23
N PRO A 169 -1.49 17.02 17.36
CA PRO A 169 -0.41 18.01 17.50
C PRO A 169 0.87 17.56 16.77
N PRO A 170 1.73 18.51 16.30
CA PRO A 170 2.92 18.19 15.51
C PRO A 170 4.12 17.79 16.36
N SER A 171 3.97 17.71 17.67
CA SER A 171 5.04 17.31 18.59
C SER A 171 4.50 16.63 19.84
N GLY A 172 5.36 15.93 20.54
CA GLY A 172 5.04 15.28 21.81
C GLY A 172 6.26 14.67 22.52
N PRO A 173 6.05 13.97 23.64
CA PRO A 173 7.11 13.47 24.51
C PRO A 173 7.89 12.30 23.86
N LEU A 174 9.15 12.11 24.31
CA LEU A 174 10.00 10.98 23.89
C LEU A 174 9.39 9.63 24.24
N SER A 175 8.61 9.57 25.33
CA SER A 175 7.91 8.34 25.75
C SER A 175 6.77 7.94 24.80
N GLY A 176 6.35 8.85 23.90
CA GLY A 176 5.13 8.67 23.13
C GLY A 176 3.89 8.61 24.02
N GLY A 177 2.89 7.83 23.61
CA GLY A 177 1.63 7.63 24.33
C GLY A 177 0.57 8.69 24.06
N ASN A 178 0.92 9.84 23.52
CA ASN A 178 -0.03 10.87 23.09
C ASN A 178 -0.71 10.48 21.78
N THR A 179 -1.94 10.93 21.61
CA THR A 179 -2.69 10.72 20.37
C THR A 179 -2.50 11.90 19.41
N VAL A 180 -2.27 11.61 18.15
CA VAL A 180 -2.26 12.58 17.05
C VAL A 180 -3.35 12.28 16.04
N THR A 181 -3.83 13.31 15.39
CA THR A 181 -4.71 13.23 14.23
C THR A 181 -3.88 13.45 12.96
N LEU A 182 -3.90 12.48 12.07
CA LEU A 182 -3.33 12.56 10.73
C LEU A 182 -4.44 12.98 9.79
N THR A 183 -4.21 14.02 8.99
CA THR A 183 -5.12 14.49 7.95
C THR A 183 -4.52 14.25 6.57
N GLY A 184 -5.38 13.95 5.59
CA GLY A 184 -4.91 13.62 4.25
C GLY A 184 -6.03 13.24 3.30
N VAL A 185 -5.72 12.43 2.29
CA VAL A 185 -6.68 11.81 1.37
C VAL A 185 -6.26 10.37 1.07
N HIS A 186 -7.23 9.53 0.69
CA HIS A 186 -7.06 8.11 0.40
C HIS A 186 -6.49 7.33 1.60
N LEU A 187 -6.94 7.66 2.81
CA LEU A 187 -6.49 7.04 4.07
C LEU A 187 -7.34 5.83 4.46
N ILE A 188 -8.46 5.60 3.77
CA ILE A 188 -9.31 4.43 4.05
C ILE A 188 -8.52 3.14 3.81
N GLU A 189 -8.80 2.11 4.61
CA GLU A 189 -8.07 0.82 4.59
C GLU A 189 -6.57 0.94 4.87
N ALA A 190 -6.14 1.97 5.63
CA ALA A 190 -4.77 2.04 6.08
C ALA A 190 -4.38 0.78 6.86
N THR A 191 -3.27 0.18 6.48
CA THR A 191 -2.74 -1.05 7.07
C THR A 191 -1.61 -0.79 8.05
N ALA A 192 -0.96 0.38 7.97
CA ALA A 192 0.11 0.79 8.88
C ALA A 192 0.21 2.32 8.98
N VAL A 193 0.57 2.78 10.18
CA VAL A 193 1.04 4.14 10.47
C VAL A 193 2.42 4.01 11.08
N ARG A 194 3.39 4.77 10.60
CA ARG A 194 4.77 4.73 11.10
C ARG A 194 5.27 6.11 11.47
N PHE A 195 6.10 6.15 12.52
CA PHE A 195 6.91 7.28 12.95
C PHE A 195 8.37 6.90 12.72
N GLY A 196 8.97 7.37 11.62
CA GLY A 196 10.22 6.84 11.10
C GLY A 196 10.08 5.35 10.77
N THR A 197 10.94 4.52 11.38
CA THR A 197 10.89 3.06 11.23
C THR A 197 9.94 2.38 12.23
N THR A 198 9.48 3.09 13.27
CA THR A 198 8.66 2.52 14.35
C THR A 198 7.18 2.60 14.01
N ALA A 199 6.45 1.50 14.19
CA ALA A 199 5.00 1.51 14.01
C ALA A 199 4.32 2.30 15.13
N ALA A 200 3.22 3.00 14.82
CA ALA A 200 2.33 3.56 15.82
C ALA A 200 1.88 2.48 16.80
N SER A 201 1.76 2.82 18.10
CA SER A 201 1.33 1.86 19.13
C SER A 201 -0.09 1.36 18.89
N ALA A 202 -0.94 2.20 18.33
CA ALA A 202 -2.28 1.89 17.82
C ALA A 202 -2.69 2.99 16.84
N PHE A 203 -3.64 2.67 15.95
CA PHE A 203 -4.30 3.68 15.11
C PHE A 203 -5.73 3.26 14.77
N THR A 204 -6.56 4.25 14.44
CA THR A 204 -7.93 4.04 13.97
C THR A 204 -8.18 4.91 12.74
N VAL A 205 -8.62 4.29 11.67
CA VAL A 205 -9.09 5.01 10.47
C VAL A 205 -10.48 5.57 10.76
N VAL A 206 -10.58 6.88 10.81
CA VAL A 206 -11.85 7.59 11.10
C VAL A 206 -12.63 7.82 9.80
N SER A 207 -11.93 8.17 8.73
CA SER A 207 -12.50 8.42 7.39
C SER A 207 -11.41 8.33 6.33
N ASP A 208 -11.79 8.51 5.05
CA ASP A 208 -10.83 8.62 3.96
C ASP A 208 -9.83 9.79 4.10
N THR A 209 -10.15 10.77 4.98
CA THR A 209 -9.33 11.97 5.17
C THR A 209 -8.73 12.09 6.57
N GLN A 210 -8.98 11.13 7.47
CA GLN A 210 -8.55 11.23 8.86
C GLN A 210 -8.21 9.87 9.49
N ILE A 211 -7.06 9.84 10.17
CA ILE A 211 -6.63 8.75 11.04
C ILE A 211 -6.26 9.33 12.41
N THR A 212 -6.64 8.68 13.50
CA THR A 212 -6.07 8.91 14.82
C THR A 212 -5.01 7.86 15.11
N ALA A 213 -3.86 8.27 15.64
CA ALA A 213 -2.75 7.36 15.94
C ALA A 213 -2.13 7.66 17.31
N VAL A 214 -1.77 6.61 18.04
CA VAL A 214 -1.00 6.71 19.28
C VAL A 214 0.48 6.67 18.94
N VAL A 215 1.18 7.74 19.29
CA VAL A 215 2.60 7.93 18.99
C VAL A 215 3.44 6.91 19.76
N PRO A 216 4.35 6.16 19.15
CA PRO A 216 5.28 5.29 19.84
C PRO A 216 6.37 6.09 20.57
N ALA A 217 7.13 5.46 21.46
CA ALA A 217 8.34 6.09 22.01
C ALA A 217 9.38 6.32 20.91
N GLY A 218 10.11 7.44 21.00
CA GLY A 218 11.09 7.83 19.99
C GLY A 218 12.24 8.66 20.52
N ALA A 219 13.30 8.80 19.72
CA ALA A 219 14.44 9.67 20.03
C ALA A 219 14.08 11.14 19.78
N ALA A 220 14.71 12.06 20.54
CA ALA A 220 14.52 13.50 20.36
C ALA A 220 14.83 13.95 18.94
N GLY A 221 14.00 14.83 18.39
CA GLY A 221 14.15 15.42 17.08
C GLY A 221 13.00 15.16 16.14
N LEU A 222 13.20 15.58 14.89
CA LEU A 222 12.23 15.44 13.82
C LEU A 222 12.17 13.99 13.32
N THR A 223 10.96 13.50 13.07
CA THR A 223 10.72 12.20 12.46
C THR A 223 9.63 12.29 11.40
N ASP A 224 9.71 11.44 10.40
CA ASP A 224 8.73 11.32 9.34
C ASP A 224 7.55 10.45 9.80
N VAL A 225 6.33 10.89 9.52
CA VAL A 225 5.12 10.09 9.71
C VAL A 225 4.60 9.66 8.35
N THR A 226 4.34 8.37 8.17
CA THR A 226 3.81 7.80 6.94
C THR A 226 2.64 6.88 7.22
N VAL A 227 1.74 6.78 6.24
CA VAL A 227 0.60 5.86 6.22
C VAL A 227 0.74 4.93 5.02
N SER A 228 0.51 3.64 5.22
CA SER A 228 0.49 2.64 4.14
C SER A 228 -0.92 2.09 3.95
N THR A 229 -1.32 1.98 2.69
CA THR A 229 -2.57 1.35 2.21
C THR A 229 -2.22 0.36 1.09
N ALA A 230 -3.20 -0.31 0.52
CA ALA A 230 -3.01 -1.09 -0.71
C ALA A 230 -2.54 -0.22 -1.90
N GLY A 231 -2.81 1.09 -1.87
CA GLY A 231 -2.33 2.07 -2.86
C GLY A 231 -0.86 2.46 -2.71
N GLY A 232 -0.16 1.95 -1.69
CA GLY A 232 1.24 2.25 -1.40
C GLY A 232 1.43 3.03 -0.11
N THR A 233 2.60 3.65 0.03
CA THR A 233 2.95 4.48 1.19
C THR A 233 2.83 5.96 0.84
N SER A 234 2.30 6.76 1.77
CA SER A 234 2.13 8.21 1.60
C SER A 234 3.46 8.96 1.49
N ASN A 235 3.39 10.23 1.11
CA ASN A 235 4.45 11.20 1.45
C ASN A 235 4.64 11.27 2.96
N ALA A 236 5.82 11.73 3.39
CA ALA A 236 6.12 12.00 4.79
C ALA A 236 5.40 13.29 5.26
N ALA A 237 4.88 13.24 6.49
CA ALA A 237 4.49 14.40 7.27
C ALA A 237 5.38 14.46 8.51
N SER A 238 5.66 15.66 9.02
CA SER A 238 6.64 15.83 10.08
C SER A 238 6.01 15.76 11.48
N TYR A 239 6.70 15.07 12.40
CA TYR A 239 6.42 15.06 13.83
C TYR A 239 7.71 15.24 14.61
N THR A 240 7.67 15.98 15.74
CA THR A 240 8.87 16.26 16.53
C THR A 240 8.76 15.63 17.92
N TYR A 241 9.69 14.78 18.26
CA TYR A 241 9.87 14.29 19.63
C TYR A 241 10.64 15.31 20.45
N LEU A 242 10.04 15.75 21.56
CA LEU A 242 10.60 16.76 22.45
C LEU A 242 10.95 16.15 23.80
N PRO A 243 12.14 16.44 24.35
CA PRO A 243 12.46 16.06 25.71
C PRO A 243 11.58 16.81 26.72
N ALA A 244 11.30 16.15 27.84
CA ALA A 244 10.59 16.78 28.96
C ALA A 244 11.36 17.97 29.52
N PRO A 245 10.68 18.99 30.05
CA PRO A 245 11.35 20.08 30.74
C PRO A 245 12.02 19.61 32.00
N VAL A 246 13.15 20.21 32.34
CA VAL A 246 13.87 19.96 33.60
C VAL A 246 13.93 21.24 34.39
N VAL A 247 13.45 21.22 35.63
CA VAL A 247 13.55 22.32 36.58
C VAL A 247 14.73 22.08 37.51
N THR A 248 15.72 22.98 37.49
CA THR A 248 16.94 22.88 38.28
C THR A 248 16.84 23.68 39.58
N THR A 249 16.46 24.97 39.51
CA THR A 249 16.37 25.83 40.66
C THR A 249 15.13 26.71 40.64
N LEU A 250 14.73 27.17 41.86
CA LEU A 250 13.73 28.20 42.08
C LEU A 250 14.37 29.33 42.92
N ILE A 251 14.32 30.57 42.46
CA ILE A 251 14.95 31.71 43.11
C ILE A 251 13.95 32.89 43.19
N PRO A 252 13.53 33.30 44.38
CA PRO A 252 13.73 32.64 45.68
C PRO A 252 13.00 31.28 45.74
N SER A 253 13.54 30.35 46.54
CA SER A 253 12.95 29.01 46.78
C SER A 253 11.84 29.02 47.86
N GLN A 254 11.59 30.17 48.45
CA GLN A 254 10.53 30.40 49.42
C GLN A 254 9.95 31.81 49.33
N GLY A 255 8.73 31.98 49.84
CA GLY A 255 8.04 33.24 49.85
C GLY A 255 6.80 33.23 50.72
N PRO A 256 6.09 34.39 50.89
CA PRO A 256 4.95 34.50 51.77
C PRO A 256 3.81 33.55 51.39
N ALA A 257 3.15 32.98 52.39
CA ALA A 257 1.97 32.14 52.19
C ALA A 257 0.78 32.91 51.58
N SER A 258 0.78 34.25 51.68
CA SER A 258 -0.18 35.13 51.03
C SER A 258 0.02 35.25 49.51
N GLY A 259 1.13 34.75 48.95
CA GLY A 259 1.50 34.93 47.56
C GLY A 259 1.87 36.37 47.23
N GLY A 260 1.71 36.78 45.97
CA GLY A 260 1.90 38.17 45.52
C GLY A 260 3.34 38.55 45.16
N ILE A 261 4.27 37.61 45.16
CA ILE A 261 5.65 37.79 44.62
C ILE A 261 5.90 36.86 43.47
N THR A 262 6.99 37.07 42.78
CA THR A 262 7.45 36.17 41.71
C THR A 262 8.69 35.39 42.16
N PHE A 263 8.90 34.23 41.57
CA PHE A 263 10.19 33.53 41.57
C PHE A 263 10.62 33.21 40.16
N THR A 264 11.92 33.16 39.95
CA THR A 264 12.50 32.68 38.69
C THR A 264 12.76 31.18 38.80
N LEU A 265 12.21 30.43 37.86
CA LEU A 265 12.47 29.02 37.66
C LEU A 265 13.56 28.91 36.58
N THR A 266 14.63 28.17 36.88
CA THR A 266 15.69 27.87 35.91
C THR A 266 15.68 26.38 35.54
N GLY A 267 16.07 26.09 34.31
CA GLY A 267 16.03 24.70 33.84
C GLY A 267 16.46 24.56 32.38
N THR A 268 15.95 23.53 31.70
CA THR A 268 16.12 23.29 30.28
C THR A 268 14.81 22.85 29.65
N ASN A 269 14.67 23.05 28.33
CA ASN A 269 13.47 22.71 27.55
C ASN A 269 12.21 23.43 28.06
N LEU A 270 12.34 24.70 28.47
CA LEU A 270 11.28 25.49 29.08
C LEU A 270 10.56 26.39 28.05
N ALA A 271 11.13 26.59 26.86
CA ALA A 271 10.63 27.57 25.88
C ALA A 271 9.16 27.34 25.46
N GLN A 272 8.70 26.09 25.47
CA GLN A 272 7.33 25.74 25.07
C GLN A 272 6.42 25.41 26.27
N ALA A 273 6.68 26.01 27.43
CA ALA A 273 5.86 25.81 28.62
C ALA A 273 4.41 26.21 28.35
N THR A 274 3.48 25.30 28.60
CA THR A 274 2.04 25.49 28.48
C THR A 274 1.34 25.64 29.81
N THR A 275 1.94 25.09 30.87
CA THR A 275 1.37 25.14 32.23
C THR A 275 2.48 25.10 33.24
N VAL A 276 2.35 25.93 34.28
CA VAL A 276 3.14 25.84 35.54
C VAL A 276 2.18 25.64 36.68
N LEU A 277 2.38 24.58 37.47
CA LEU A 277 1.59 24.30 38.67
C LEU A 277 2.42 24.59 39.91
N VAL A 278 1.81 25.28 40.88
CA VAL A 278 2.38 25.54 42.21
C VAL A 278 1.42 24.99 43.28
N GLY A 279 1.81 23.89 43.90
CA GLY A 279 0.94 23.18 44.85
C GLY A 279 -0.28 22.55 44.18
N GLY A 280 -0.16 22.16 42.91
CA GLY A 280 -1.24 21.59 42.10
C GLY A 280 -2.19 22.60 41.47
N ALA A 281 -2.05 23.89 41.78
CA ALA A 281 -2.85 24.96 41.18
C ALA A 281 -2.10 25.63 40.03
N PRO A 282 -2.76 26.00 38.91
CA PRO A 282 -2.13 26.71 37.79
C PRO A 282 -1.73 28.12 38.25
N ALA A 283 -0.46 28.48 38.02
CA ALA A 283 0.12 29.78 38.32
C ALA A 283 0.29 30.61 37.02
N GLY A 284 0.21 31.94 37.16
CA GLY A 284 0.63 32.85 36.13
C GLY A 284 2.14 32.70 35.88
N PHE A 285 2.58 32.75 34.64
CA PHE A 285 3.99 32.66 34.30
C PHE A 285 4.32 33.39 33.00
N THR A 286 5.59 33.77 32.87
CA THR A 286 6.16 34.33 31.63
C THR A 286 7.41 33.52 31.27
N VAL A 287 7.43 32.97 30.05
CA VAL A 287 8.62 32.31 29.50
C VAL A 287 9.59 33.38 29.02
N VAL A 288 10.77 33.43 29.64
CA VAL A 288 11.83 34.39 29.29
C VAL A 288 12.78 33.78 28.26
N SER A 289 13.10 32.49 28.41
CA SER A 289 13.97 31.74 27.51
C SER A 289 13.76 30.25 27.66
N ASP A 290 14.50 29.43 26.89
CA ASP A 290 14.50 27.96 27.06
C ASP A 290 15.00 27.52 28.45
N SER A 291 15.67 28.41 29.17
CA SER A 291 16.26 28.10 30.49
C SER A 291 15.63 28.88 31.65
N HIS A 292 14.71 29.82 31.39
CA HIS A 292 14.16 30.69 32.44
C HIS A 292 12.67 30.95 32.28
N ILE A 293 11.90 30.75 33.35
CA ILE A 293 10.49 31.16 33.46
C ILE A 293 10.34 31.98 34.75
N VAL A 294 9.61 33.10 34.66
CA VAL A 294 9.15 33.86 35.84
C VAL A 294 7.75 33.38 36.17
N VAL A 295 7.53 33.04 37.45
CA VAL A 295 6.28 32.44 37.94
C VAL A 295 5.70 33.29 39.09
N ASP A 296 4.40 33.58 39.03
CA ASP A 296 3.66 34.25 40.07
C ASP A 296 3.36 33.31 41.22
N THR A 297 3.64 33.72 42.48
CA THR A 297 3.29 32.91 43.62
C THR A 297 1.80 33.04 43.96
N LEU A 298 1.18 31.88 44.22
CA LEU A 298 -0.22 31.78 44.63
C LEU A 298 -0.35 31.75 46.14
N PRO A 299 -1.41 32.35 46.73
CA PRO A 299 -1.72 32.20 48.15
C PRO A 299 -2.02 30.74 48.48
N GLY A 300 -1.76 30.34 49.70
CA GLY A 300 -2.07 29.01 50.18
C GLY A 300 -1.49 28.70 51.58
N ALA A 301 -1.75 27.50 52.08
CA ALA A 301 -1.24 27.09 53.39
C ALA A 301 0.29 27.14 53.45
N ALA A 302 0.83 27.55 54.60
CA ALA A 302 2.26 27.55 54.85
C ALA A 302 2.80 26.09 54.79
N GLY A 303 4.00 25.93 54.28
CA GLY A 303 4.66 24.63 54.09
C GLY A 303 5.23 24.41 52.69
N PRO A 304 5.89 23.27 52.46
CA PRO A 304 6.44 22.94 51.17
C PRO A 304 5.33 22.59 50.17
N VAL A 305 5.47 23.09 48.95
CA VAL A 305 4.58 22.77 47.81
C VAL A 305 5.40 22.39 46.58
N THR A 306 4.85 21.59 45.72
CA THR A 306 5.52 21.17 44.49
C THR A 306 5.32 22.21 43.39
N VAL A 307 6.36 22.40 42.59
CA VAL A 307 6.30 23.17 41.33
C VAL A 307 6.61 22.25 40.17
N THR A 308 5.76 22.23 39.17
CA THR A 308 5.97 21.46 37.91
C THR A 308 5.71 22.34 36.73
N VAL A 309 6.44 22.07 35.64
CA VAL A 309 6.28 22.72 34.34
C VAL A 309 5.86 21.66 33.34
N THR A 310 4.85 21.95 32.52
CA THR A 310 4.42 21.11 31.40
C THR A 310 4.72 21.77 30.08
N THR A 311 5.29 21.01 29.17
CA THR A 311 5.54 21.39 27.76
C THR A 311 4.98 20.29 26.86
N PRO A 312 4.95 20.42 25.53
CA PRO A 312 4.64 19.31 24.63
C PRO A 312 5.55 18.09 24.81
N GLY A 313 6.78 18.27 25.33
CA GLY A 313 7.71 17.20 25.67
C GLY A 313 7.36 16.42 26.94
N GLY A 314 6.36 16.86 27.69
CA GLY A 314 5.93 16.22 28.95
C GLY A 314 5.97 17.19 30.14
N THR A 315 5.89 16.61 31.34
CA THR A 315 5.90 17.37 32.61
C THR A 315 7.22 17.11 33.35
N SER A 316 7.79 18.16 33.94
CA SER A 316 9.02 18.10 34.70
C SER A 316 8.85 17.24 35.97
N ALA A 317 9.97 16.73 36.50
CA ALA A 317 10.00 16.28 37.90
C ALA A 317 9.61 17.45 38.83
N PRO A 318 8.91 17.17 39.94
CA PRO A 318 8.49 18.21 40.89
C PRO A 318 9.69 18.83 41.62
N LYS A 319 9.67 20.15 41.76
CA LYS A 319 10.64 20.92 42.59
C LYS A 319 9.90 21.53 43.75
N THR A 320 10.55 21.64 44.91
CA THR A 320 9.92 22.15 46.13
C THR A 320 10.07 23.68 46.22
N TYR A 321 8.96 24.37 46.46
CA TYR A 321 8.88 25.76 46.87
C TYR A 321 8.25 25.84 48.27
N THR A 322 8.77 26.65 49.19
CA THR A 322 8.25 26.75 50.56
C THR A 322 7.42 28.01 50.76
N ARG A 323 6.16 27.85 51.13
CA ARG A 323 5.31 28.95 51.55
C ARG A 323 5.57 29.22 53.07
N VAL A 324 5.97 30.43 53.40
CA VAL A 324 6.29 30.84 54.79
C VAL A 324 5.10 31.57 55.37
N GLY A 325 4.64 31.13 56.54
CA GLY A 325 3.58 31.79 57.28
C GLY A 325 4.01 33.16 57.79
N SER A 326 3.06 34.05 58.05
CA SER A 326 3.35 35.32 58.76
C SER A 326 3.89 35.05 60.16
N PRO A 327 4.86 35.86 60.62
CA PRO A 327 5.30 35.77 62.04
C PRO A 327 4.13 35.98 62.99
N GLY A 328 3.98 35.09 63.94
CA GLY A 328 3.06 35.26 65.10
C GLY A 328 3.65 36.26 66.10
N ILE A 329 2.84 37.18 66.60
CA ILE A 329 3.17 38.03 67.73
C ILE A 329 2.41 37.52 68.92
#